data_1be293ebd241bda00c3d2ae9c5a48741
#
_entry.id   1be293ebd241bda00c3d2ae9c5a48741
#
_cell.length_a   1.000
_cell.length_b   1.000
_cell.length_c   1.000
_cell.angle_alpha   90.00
_cell.angle_beta   90.00
_cell.angle_gamma   90.00
#
_symmetry.space_group_name_H-M   'P 1'
#
loop_
_entity.id
_entity.type
_entity.pdbx_description
1 polymer ?
#
loop_
_entity_poly.entity_id
_entity_poly.type
_entity_poly.pdbx_seq_one_letter_code
_entity_poly.pdbx_strand_id
1 'polypeptide(L)'
;MGLAANPDFGVFALPEEHQALREAVAQFADEKVAPFAAEIDETGVFSREVYDSLVAADLHAIHIPEQFGGQGGDAVAACLVIEELSRVCASTGLLPAVNKLGTLPLMIAADDDLLGRYLPQVASGEAMFSYALSEREAGSDAASMKTRAVADGDAWVLNGQKSWISNAGESTYYTVMAVTDPSAGPRGISAFVVHADDEGFALGTPERKLGIHGSPTREILFDNCRIPANRIVGEPGTGFKTAMSTLDHTRITIGAQALGIAQGALNVALAYAKDRQQFGKSISSFQAIQFMLADMAMKIEAARQLVYAAAAKSERGDADLTFFGAAAKCFASDVAMEVTTDAVQVLGGAGYTRDWPVERYMRDAKITQIYEGTNQVQRIVMAKQLLSRMN
;
A
#
# COMPACT_ATOMS: atom_id res chain seq x y z
N MET A 1 44.11 14.42 -3.75
CA MET A 1 43.33 14.84 -4.94
C MET A 1 41.90 14.36 -4.71
N GLY A 2 41.00 15.25 -4.30
CA GLY A 2 39.57 14.90 -4.19
C GLY A 2 39.01 14.71 -5.61
N LEU A 3 38.28 13.63 -5.82
CA LEU A 3 37.50 13.46 -7.02
C LEU A 3 36.50 14.63 -7.08
N ALA A 4 36.55 15.42 -8.14
CA ALA A 4 35.55 16.48 -8.35
C ALA A 4 34.18 15.83 -8.46
N ALA A 5 33.22 16.33 -7.68
CA ALA A 5 31.85 15.86 -7.79
C ALA A 5 31.35 16.11 -9.22
N ASN A 6 30.94 15.07 -9.92
CA ASN A 6 30.31 15.20 -11.21
C ASN A 6 28.81 15.43 -10.98
N PRO A 7 28.24 16.60 -11.34
CA PRO A 7 26.82 16.90 -11.11
C PRO A 7 25.89 15.94 -11.86
N ASP A 8 26.36 15.27 -12.93
CA ASP A 8 25.55 14.30 -13.68
C ASP A 8 25.25 13.01 -12.90
N PHE A 9 25.96 12.74 -11.80
CA PHE A 9 25.65 11.59 -10.92
C PHE A 9 24.49 11.83 -9.95
N GLY A 10 23.96 13.04 -9.87
CA GLY A 10 22.75 13.35 -9.08
C GLY A 10 21.51 12.55 -9.47
N VAL A 11 21.48 11.94 -10.67
CA VAL A 11 20.38 11.10 -11.15
C VAL A 11 20.09 9.87 -10.25
N PHE A 12 21.06 9.42 -9.46
CA PHE A 12 20.90 8.29 -8.52
C PHE A 12 20.60 8.73 -7.08
N ALA A 13 20.53 10.02 -6.80
CA ALA A 13 20.18 10.58 -5.52
C ALA A 13 18.74 11.10 -5.54
N LEU A 14 18.08 11.06 -4.38
CA LEU A 14 16.82 11.77 -4.23
C LEU A 14 17.03 13.26 -4.42
N PRO A 15 16.11 13.98 -5.09
CA PRO A 15 16.07 15.42 -5.07
C PRO A 15 16.07 15.97 -3.66
N GLU A 16 16.58 17.18 -3.46
CA GLU A 16 16.70 17.80 -2.13
C GLU A 16 15.35 17.88 -1.40
N GLU A 17 14.28 18.22 -2.10
CA GLU A 17 12.93 18.27 -1.55
C GLU A 17 12.44 16.90 -1.06
N HIS A 18 12.69 15.82 -1.81
CA HIS A 18 12.34 14.47 -1.41
C HIS A 18 13.18 13.98 -0.22
N GLN A 19 14.44 14.38 -0.15
CA GLN A 19 15.29 14.06 1.00
C GLN A 19 14.79 14.76 2.25
N ALA A 20 14.46 16.05 2.16
CA ALA A 20 13.87 16.81 3.27
C ALA A 20 12.51 16.22 3.71
N LEU A 21 11.66 15.83 2.76
CA LEU A 21 10.41 15.13 3.08
C LEU A 21 10.69 13.84 3.83
N ARG A 22 11.62 13.01 3.36
CA ARG A 22 11.98 11.76 4.01
C ARG A 22 12.41 11.97 5.46
N GLU A 23 13.29 12.94 5.71
CA GLU A 23 13.79 13.27 7.05
C GLU A 23 12.65 13.74 7.96
N ALA A 24 11.77 14.60 7.46
CA ALA A 24 10.60 15.08 8.20
C ALA A 24 9.61 13.96 8.55
N VAL A 25 9.32 13.08 7.59
CA VAL A 25 8.42 11.94 7.82
C VAL A 25 9.06 10.90 8.74
N ALA A 26 10.36 10.67 8.65
CA ALA A 26 11.08 9.78 9.57
C ALA A 26 10.98 10.28 11.02
N GLN A 27 11.21 11.57 11.24
CA GLN A 27 11.04 12.18 12.56
C GLN A 27 9.58 12.07 13.04
N PHE A 28 8.62 12.41 12.19
CA PHE A 28 7.20 12.28 12.51
C PHE A 28 6.84 10.84 12.90
N ALA A 29 7.30 9.85 12.12
CA ALA A 29 7.05 8.44 12.40
C ALA A 29 7.60 8.01 13.78
N ASP A 30 8.81 8.42 14.10
CA ASP A 30 9.43 8.11 15.41
C ASP A 30 8.71 8.78 16.59
N GLU A 31 8.25 10.03 16.42
CA GLU A 31 7.63 10.81 17.50
C GLU A 31 6.12 10.53 17.67
N LYS A 32 5.38 10.34 16.55
CA LYS A 32 3.92 10.29 16.54
C LYS A 32 3.32 8.92 16.26
N VAL A 33 4.08 7.98 15.69
CA VAL A 33 3.57 6.66 15.30
C VAL A 33 4.22 5.54 16.12
N ALA A 34 5.53 5.55 16.30
CA ALA A 34 6.26 4.49 16.99
C ALA A 34 5.74 4.21 18.41
N PRO A 35 5.36 5.21 19.23
CA PRO A 35 4.82 4.97 20.57
C PRO A 35 3.53 4.14 20.60
N PHE A 36 2.73 4.19 19.54
CA PHE A 36 1.44 3.49 19.45
C PHE A 36 1.53 2.13 18.76
N ALA A 37 2.65 1.83 18.10
CA ALA A 37 2.75 0.68 17.20
C ALA A 37 2.52 -0.68 17.88
N ALA A 38 2.95 -0.83 19.14
CA ALA A 38 2.73 -2.06 19.93
C ALA A 38 1.27 -2.21 20.34
N GLU A 39 0.64 -1.14 20.83
CA GLU A 39 -0.76 -1.12 21.23
C GLU A 39 -1.69 -1.38 20.04
N ILE A 40 -1.42 -0.76 18.89
CA ILE A 40 -2.16 -0.97 17.64
C ILE A 40 -2.13 -2.45 17.22
N ASP A 41 -0.98 -3.12 17.33
CA ASP A 41 -0.86 -4.55 17.02
C ASP A 41 -1.59 -5.42 18.03
N GLU A 42 -1.45 -5.12 19.32
CA GLU A 42 -2.05 -5.92 20.41
C GLU A 42 -3.57 -5.84 20.41
N THR A 43 -4.12 -4.63 20.26
CA THR A 43 -5.56 -4.38 20.32
C THR A 43 -6.27 -4.67 19.01
N GLY A 44 -5.57 -4.50 17.88
CA GLY A 44 -6.16 -4.57 16.54
C GLY A 44 -7.16 -3.44 16.27
N VAL A 45 -7.13 -2.38 17.06
CA VAL A 45 -8.01 -1.21 16.91
C VAL A 45 -7.37 -0.17 16.00
N PHE A 46 -8.16 0.39 15.09
CA PHE A 46 -7.75 1.54 14.29
C PHE A 46 -7.44 2.74 15.22
N SER A 47 -6.24 3.29 15.12
CA SER A 47 -5.85 4.42 15.95
C SER A 47 -6.28 5.74 15.32
N ARG A 48 -7.38 6.30 15.81
CA ARG A 48 -7.85 7.62 15.37
C ARG A 48 -6.85 8.72 15.69
N GLU A 49 -6.18 8.66 16.83
CA GLU A 49 -5.16 9.62 17.24
C GLU A 49 -3.98 9.66 16.24
N VAL A 50 -3.50 8.50 15.82
CA VAL A 50 -2.44 8.43 14.80
C VAL A 50 -2.95 8.94 13.45
N TYR A 51 -4.18 8.59 13.05
CA TYR A 51 -4.77 9.10 11.82
C TYR A 51 -4.92 10.62 11.83
N ASP A 52 -5.45 11.18 12.89
CA ASP A 52 -5.62 12.63 13.04
C ASP A 52 -4.26 13.37 13.02
N SER A 53 -3.22 12.74 13.56
CA SER A 53 -1.85 13.26 13.47
C SER A 53 -1.32 13.25 12.03
N LEU A 54 -1.63 12.19 11.24
CA LEU A 54 -1.29 12.14 9.81
C LEU A 54 -2.04 13.21 9.02
N VAL A 55 -3.32 13.45 9.34
CA VAL A 55 -4.12 14.53 8.74
C VAL A 55 -3.51 15.90 9.04
N ALA A 56 -3.16 16.15 10.30
CA ALA A 56 -2.56 17.41 10.71
C ALA A 56 -1.18 17.70 10.06
N ALA A 57 -0.50 16.64 9.60
CA ALA A 57 0.78 16.72 8.90
C ALA A 57 0.66 16.55 7.38
N ASP A 58 -0.56 16.49 6.83
CA ASP A 58 -0.86 16.28 5.41
C ASP A 58 -0.26 14.99 4.80
N LEU A 59 0.00 13.98 5.65
CA LEU A 59 0.64 12.72 5.23
C LEU A 59 -0.35 11.62 4.84
N HIS A 60 -1.63 11.72 5.24
CA HIS A 60 -2.67 10.71 5.03
C HIS A 60 -3.09 10.58 3.55
N ALA A 61 -2.88 11.62 2.74
CA ALA A 61 -3.33 11.70 1.35
C ALA A 61 -2.43 12.59 0.48
N ILE A 62 -1.11 12.52 0.68
CA ILE A 62 -0.11 13.38 0.04
C ILE A 62 -0.24 13.45 -1.49
N HIS A 63 -0.77 12.40 -2.12
CA HIS A 63 -0.93 12.26 -3.58
C HIS A 63 -2.09 13.07 -4.17
N ILE A 64 -2.98 13.63 -3.35
CA ILE A 64 -4.12 14.42 -3.85
C ILE A 64 -3.60 15.74 -4.42
N PRO A 65 -4.00 16.12 -5.67
CA PRO A 65 -3.53 17.34 -6.31
C PRO A 65 -3.92 18.61 -5.53
N GLU A 66 -3.07 19.65 -5.62
CA GLU A 66 -3.26 20.95 -4.96
C GLU A 66 -4.59 21.61 -5.30
N GLN A 67 -5.06 21.47 -6.55
CA GLN A 67 -6.35 22.02 -6.99
C GLN A 67 -7.56 21.45 -6.23
N PHE A 68 -7.39 20.30 -5.55
CA PHE A 68 -8.41 19.68 -4.70
C PHE A 68 -8.05 19.80 -3.20
N GLY A 69 -7.10 20.68 -2.87
CA GLY A 69 -6.70 20.96 -1.48
C GLY A 69 -5.65 19.99 -0.91
N GLY A 70 -5.07 19.11 -1.74
CA GLY A 70 -3.99 18.21 -1.33
C GLY A 70 -2.60 18.82 -1.48
N GLN A 71 -1.57 18.00 -1.28
CA GLN A 71 -0.16 18.41 -1.36
C GLN A 71 0.45 18.21 -2.75
N GLY A 72 -0.23 17.53 -3.67
CA GLY A 72 0.27 17.25 -5.02
C GLY A 72 1.54 16.41 -5.04
N GLY A 73 1.81 15.64 -3.99
CA GLY A 73 3.00 14.82 -3.90
C GLY A 73 3.06 13.76 -4.98
N ASP A 74 4.21 13.67 -5.64
CA ASP A 74 4.47 12.71 -6.70
C ASP A 74 4.54 11.25 -6.19
N ALA A 75 4.75 10.32 -7.11
CA ALA A 75 4.80 8.89 -6.77
C ALA A 75 6.00 8.54 -5.86
N VAL A 76 7.12 9.29 -5.94
CA VAL A 76 8.28 9.10 -5.07
C VAL A 76 7.96 9.61 -3.67
N ALA A 77 7.37 10.80 -3.54
CA ALA A 77 6.93 11.37 -2.27
C ALA A 77 5.95 10.43 -1.55
N ALA A 78 4.97 9.88 -2.27
CA ALA A 78 4.04 8.89 -1.71
C ALA A 78 4.77 7.62 -1.20
N CYS A 79 5.77 7.13 -1.94
CA CYS A 79 6.58 5.99 -1.50
C CYS A 79 7.40 6.31 -0.25
N LEU A 80 8.00 7.51 -0.16
CA LEU A 80 8.77 7.95 1.01
C LEU A 80 7.91 7.99 2.27
N VAL A 81 6.72 8.58 2.18
CA VAL A 81 5.76 8.62 3.30
C VAL A 81 5.41 7.21 3.77
N ILE A 82 5.05 6.33 2.83
CA ILE A 82 4.65 4.95 3.16
C ILE A 82 5.82 4.14 3.73
N GLU A 83 7.04 4.30 3.19
CA GLU A 83 8.24 3.64 3.68
C GLU A 83 8.55 4.03 5.13
N GLU A 84 8.64 5.33 5.42
CA GLU A 84 9.03 5.80 6.75
C GLU A 84 7.96 5.51 7.82
N LEU A 85 6.68 5.61 7.48
CA LEU A 85 5.60 5.19 8.38
C LEU A 85 5.65 3.67 8.64
N SER A 86 5.88 2.87 7.59
CA SER A 86 5.94 1.41 7.71
C SER A 86 7.18 0.91 8.43
N ARG A 87 8.24 1.72 8.48
CA ARG A 87 9.46 1.46 9.25
C ARG A 87 9.17 1.30 10.76
N VAL A 88 8.15 1.95 11.26
CA VAL A 88 7.74 1.87 12.67
C VAL A 88 6.43 1.12 12.88
N CYS A 89 5.46 1.26 11.95
CA CYS A 89 4.15 0.63 12.04
C CYS A 89 3.56 0.38 10.64
N ALA A 90 3.55 -0.87 10.20
CA ALA A 90 3.03 -1.25 8.89
C ALA A 90 1.53 -0.94 8.72
N SER A 91 0.74 -1.03 9.80
CA SER A 91 -0.68 -0.66 9.80
C SER A 91 -0.88 0.82 9.50
N THR A 92 -0.03 1.69 10.06
CA THR A 92 -0.08 3.14 9.81
C THR A 92 0.39 3.48 8.38
N GLY A 93 1.46 2.84 7.90
CA GLY A 93 1.92 3.04 6.52
C GLY A 93 0.89 2.61 5.47
N LEU A 94 -0.05 1.73 5.83
CA LEU A 94 -1.14 1.33 4.95
C LEU A 94 -2.23 2.41 4.80
N LEU A 95 -2.35 3.37 5.71
CA LEU A 95 -3.39 4.42 5.66
C LEU A 95 -3.27 5.28 4.39
N PRO A 96 -2.14 5.95 4.10
CA PRO A 96 -1.97 6.70 2.86
C PRO A 96 -2.00 5.79 1.62
N ALA A 97 -1.51 4.55 1.72
CA ALA A 97 -1.53 3.61 0.61
C ALA A 97 -2.96 3.23 0.20
N VAL A 98 -3.87 2.98 1.16
CA VAL A 98 -5.28 2.64 0.89
C VAL A 98 -6.06 3.86 0.40
N ASN A 99 -5.84 5.06 0.96
CA ASN A 99 -6.43 6.29 0.42
C ASN A 99 -6.03 6.50 -1.05
N LYS A 100 -4.75 6.29 -1.39
CA LYS A 100 -4.28 6.36 -2.78
C LYS A 100 -4.92 5.28 -3.64
N LEU A 101 -4.96 4.05 -3.18
CA LEU A 101 -5.57 2.93 -3.91
C LEU A 101 -7.06 3.18 -4.19
N GLY A 102 -7.79 3.74 -3.23
CA GLY A 102 -9.23 4.03 -3.36
C GLY A 102 -9.54 5.23 -4.26
N THR A 103 -8.71 6.28 -4.24
CA THR A 103 -8.94 7.52 -5.00
C THR A 103 -8.33 7.50 -6.41
N LEU A 104 -7.30 6.71 -6.64
CA LEU A 104 -6.62 6.67 -7.93
C LEU A 104 -7.52 6.27 -9.11
N PRO A 105 -8.49 5.34 -8.98
CA PRO A 105 -9.46 5.09 -10.05
C PRO A 105 -10.24 6.33 -10.48
N LEU A 106 -10.59 7.21 -9.53
CA LEU A 106 -11.24 8.48 -9.83
C LEU A 106 -10.28 9.39 -10.61
N MET A 107 -9.04 9.54 -10.15
CA MET A 107 -8.03 10.37 -10.82
C MET A 107 -7.69 9.88 -12.23
N ILE A 108 -7.84 8.57 -12.51
CA ILE A 108 -7.61 7.98 -13.84
C ILE A 108 -8.80 8.16 -14.79
N ALA A 109 -10.02 8.08 -14.30
CA ALA A 109 -11.18 7.87 -15.17
C ALA A 109 -12.42 8.73 -14.87
N ALA A 110 -12.49 9.41 -13.72
CA ALA A 110 -13.65 10.25 -13.39
C ALA A 110 -13.60 11.60 -14.09
N ASP A 111 -14.75 12.24 -14.20
CA ASP A 111 -14.89 13.63 -14.63
C ASP A 111 -14.59 14.62 -13.49
N ASP A 112 -14.50 15.90 -13.84
CA ASP A 112 -14.18 16.97 -12.88
C ASP A 112 -15.25 17.11 -11.78
N ASP A 113 -16.51 16.77 -12.04
CA ASP A 113 -17.60 16.83 -11.04
C ASP A 113 -17.37 15.79 -9.94
N LEU A 114 -17.05 14.55 -10.33
CA LEU A 114 -16.73 13.50 -9.37
C LEU A 114 -15.43 13.80 -8.60
N LEU A 115 -14.39 14.26 -9.28
CA LEU A 115 -13.14 14.65 -8.65
C LEU A 115 -13.36 15.77 -7.63
N GLY A 116 -14.05 16.84 -8.03
CA GLY A 116 -14.36 17.99 -7.16
C GLY A 116 -15.27 17.64 -5.97
N ARG A 117 -16.05 16.58 -6.08
CA ARG A 117 -16.96 16.12 -5.01
C ARG A 117 -16.21 15.32 -3.93
N TYR A 118 -15.26 14.48 -4.29
CA TYR A 118 -14.69 13.49 -3.38
C TYR A 118 -13.24 13.82 -2.93
N LEU A 119 -12.39 14.31 -3.84
CA LEU A 119 -10.98 14.51 -3.49
C LEU A 119 -10.74 15.56 -2.40
N PRO A 120 -11.48 16.70 -2.34
CA PRO A 120 -11.31 17.66 -1.25
C PRO A 120 -11.61 17.08 0.14
N GLN A 121 -12.59 16.18 0.25
CA GLN A 121 -12.90 15.52 1.53
C GLN A 121 -11.80 14.58 1.99
N VAL A 122 -11.10 13.94 1.04
CA VAL A 122 -9.94 13.10 1.36
C VAL A 122 -8.73 13.97 1.70
N ALA A 123 -8.49 15.05 0.96
CA ALA A 123 -7.40 15.99 1.23
C ALA A 123 -7.50 16.62 2.62
N SER A 124 -8.72 16.96 3.06
CA SER A 124 -8.97 17.52 4.40
C SER A 124 -8.95 16.50 5.54
N GLY A 125 -8.90 15.19 5.22
CA GLY A 125 -9.02 14.12 6.21
C GLY A 125 -10.46 13.88 6.73
N GLU A 126 -11.46 14.59 6.18
CA GLU A 126 -12.87 14.38 6.51
C GLU A 126 -13.35 13.00 6.09
N ALA A 127 -12.84 12.49 4.97
CA ALA A 127 -13.18 11.18 4.44
C ALA A 127 -11.95 10.33 4.14
N MET A 128 -12.12 9.01 4.25
CA MET A 128 -11.18 8.01 3.76
C MET A 128 -11.82 7.22 2.63
N PHE A 129 -10.98 6.73 1.72
CA PHE A 129 -11.38 5.82 0.66
C PHE A 129 -10.81 4.42 0.87
N SER A 130 -11.63 3.42 0.58
CA SER A 130 -11.20 2.03 0.40
C SER A 130 -11.41 1.57 -1.04
N TYR A 131 -10.76 0.47 -1.40
CA TYR A 131 -10.83 -0.12 -2.74
C TYR A 131 -11.42 -1.54 -2.68
N ALA A 132 -12.46 -1.79 -3.45
CA ALA A 132 -13.26 -3.00 -3.39
C ALA A 132 -13.31 -3.73 -4.75
N LEU A 133 -12.25 -4.47 -5.06
CA LEU A 133 -12.11 -5.29 -6.26
C LEU A 133 -12.41 -6.76 -5.97
N SER A 134 -11.70 -7.34 -4.99
CA SER A 134 -11.64 -8.78 -4.75
C SER A 134 -12.95 -9.34 -4.17
N GLU A 135 -13.23 -10.59 -4.52
CA GLU A 135 -14.30 -11.40 -3.94
C GLU A 135 -13.70 -12.71 -3.42
N ARG A 136 -14.41 -13.42 -2.55
CA ARG A 136 -13.93 -14.66 -1.95
C ARG A 136 -13.50 -15.70 -3.01
N GLU A 137 -14.20 -15.76 -4.13
CA GLU A 137 -13.91 -16.67 -5.25
C GLU A 137 -13.18 -16.01 -6.43
N ALA A 138 -12.92 -14.69 -6.37
CA ALA A 138 -12.27 -13.91 -7.41
C ALA A 138 -11.19 -12.99 -6.83
N GLY A 139 -10.08 -13.57 -6.39
CA GLY A 139 -8.88 -12.87 -5.91
C GLY A 139 -7.91 -12.61 -7.07
N SER A 140 -7.02 -13.57 -7.35
CA SER A 140 -6.07 -13.46 -8.49
C SER A 140 -6.76 -13.44 -9.84
N ASP A 141 -7.90 -14.13 -9.97
CA ASP A 141 -8.79 -14.06 -11.14
C ASP A 141 -9.88 -13.00 -10.95
N ALA A 142 -9.45 -11.73 -10.81
CA ALA A 142 -10.35 -10.63 -10.52
C ALA A 142 -11.41 -10.39 -11.60
N ALA A 143 -11.16 -10.81 -12.85
CA ALA A 143 -12.13 -10.68 -13.93
C ALA A 143 -13.36 -11.61 -13.78
N SER A 144 -13.27 -12.64 -12.92
CA SER A 144 -14.35 -13.59 -12.64
C SER A 144 -15.28 -13.14 -11.52
N MET A 145 -15.22 -11.86 -11.13
CA MET A 145 -16.10 -11.30 -10.08
C MET A 145 -17.57 -11.45 -10.41
N LYS A 146 -18.42 -11.57 -9.37
CA LYS A 146 -19.85 -11.81 -9.49
C LYS A 146 -20.73 -10.66 -9.00
N THR A 147 -20.18 -9.72 -8.23
CA THR A 147 -20.91 -8.50 -7.81
C THR A 147 -21.43 -7.78 -9.03
N ARG A 148 -22.74 -7.48 -9.07
CA ARG A 148 -23.43 -6.87 -10.20
C ARG A 148 -23.90 -5.46 -9.87
N ALA A 149 -23.94 -4.61 -10.88
CA ALA A 149 -24.63 -3.32 -10.85
C ALA A 149 -25.59 -3.25 -12.04
N VAL A 150 -26.86 -2.97 -11.77
CA VAL A 150 -27.93 -2.87 -12.77
C VAL A 150 -28.44 -1.45 -12.77
N ALA A 151 -28.55 -0.83 -13.96
CA ALA A 151 -29.13 0.50 -14.10
C ALA A 151 -30.64 0.46 -13.80
N ASP A 152 -31.12 1.38 -13.00
CA ASP A 152 -32.53 1.53 -12.64
C ASP A 152 -32.91 3.02 -12.56
N GLY A 153 -33.35 3.56 -13.69
CA GLY A 153 -33.70 4.97 -13.84
C GLY A 153 -32.48 5.87 -13.64
N ASP A 154 -32.51 6.67 -12.60
CA ASP A 154 -31.46 7.63 -12.19
C ASP A 154 -30.42 7.04 -11.20
N ALA A 155 -30.40 5.72 -11.07
CA ALA A 155 -29.56 5.01 -10.12
C ALA A 155 -28.92 3.76 -10.70
N TRP A 156 -27.94 3.24 -9.97
CA TRP A 156 -27.43 1.88 -10.08
C TRP A 156 -27.82 1.07 -8.84
N VAL A 157 -28.21 -0.17 -9.02
CA VAL A 157 -28.53 -1.10 -7.94
C VAL A 157 -27.44 -2.16 -7.89
N LEU A 158 -26.67 -2.16 -6.81
CA LEU A 158 -25.58 -3.12 -6.60
C LEU A 158 -26.07 -4.31 -5.77
N ASN A 159 -25.66 -5.51 -6.20
CA ASN A 159 -25.91 -6.75 -5.46
C ASN A 159 -24.64 -7.63 -5.50
N GLY A 160 -24.22 -8.13 -4.37
CA GLY A 160 -23.04 -9.00 -4.25
C GLY A 160 -22.24 -8.77 -2.98
N GLN A 161 -20.97 -9.17 -3.03
CA GLN A 161 -20.09 -9.13 -1.87
C GLN A 161 -18.64 -8.92 -2.31
N LYS A 162 -17.93 -8.07 -1.58
CA LYS A 162 -16.47 -7.90 -1.72
C LYS A 162 -15.77 -8.35 -0.46
N SER A 163 -14.58 -8.93 -0.62
CA SER A 163 -13.84 -9.55 0.48
C SER A 163 -12.47 -8.91 0.65
N TRP A 164 -11.99 -8.93 1.90
CA TRP A 164 -10.67 -8.43 2.31
C TRP A 164 -10.47 -6.94 2.05
N ILE A 165 -11.50 -6.13 2.30
CA ILE A 165 -11.42 -4.69 2.06
C ILE A 165 -10.72 -4.02 3.24
N SER A 166 -9.54 -3.47 2.98
CA SER A 166 -8.72 -2.76 3.97
C SER A 166 -9.39 -1.45 4.38
N ASN A 167 -9.30 -1.12 5.67
CA ASN A 167 -9.92 0.03 6.31
C ASN A 167 -11.46 0.06 6.20
N ALA A 168 -12.10 -1.06 5.85
CA ALA A 168 -13.56 -1.15 5.81
C ALA A 168 -14.14 -1.00 7.24
N GLY A 169 -15.03 -0.02 7.37
CA GLY A 169 -15.61 0.41 8.63
C GLY A 169 -15.02 1.73 9.15
N GLU A 170 -13.84 2.12 8.67
CA GLU A 170 -13.22 3.42 8.91
C GLU A 170 -13.37 4.35 7.69
N SER A 171 -13.39 3.77 6.48
CA SER A 171 -13.56 4.51 5.25
C SER A 171 -15.00 4.95 5.04
N THR A 172 -15.17 6.20 4.63
CA THR A 172 -16.46 6.80 4.25
C THR A 172 -16.90 6.34 2.88
N TYR A 173 -15.94 6.23 1.95
CA TYR A 173 -16.18 5.90 0.56
C TYR A 173 -15.43 4.65 0.13
N TYR A 174 -16.02 3.95 -0.84
CA TYR A 174 -15.48 2.73 -1.43
C TYR A 174 -15.52 2.84 -2.94
N THR A 175 -14.38 2.67 -3.60
CA THR A 175 -14.35 2.46 -5.05
C THR A 175 -14.58 0.99 -5.32
N VAL A 176 -15.76 0.67 -5.87
CA VAL A 176 -16.28 -0.69 -6.04
C VAL A 176 -16.28 -1.08 -7.52
N MET A 177 -15.68 -2.22 -7.84
CA MET A 177 -15.80 -2.83 -9.18
C MET A 177 -16.99 -3.79 -9.21
N ALA A 178 -17.89 -3.64 -10.21
CA ALA A 178 -19.05 -4.50 -10.37
C ALA A 178 -19.35 -4.77 -11.86
N VAL A 179 -19.97 -5.93 -12.13
CA VAL A 179 -20.35 -6.37 -13.48
C VAL A 179 -21.64 -5.64 -13.88
N THR A 180 -21.56 -4.85 -14.95
CA THR A 180 -22.70 -4.19 -15.59
C THR A 180 -23.19 -4.92 -16.83
N ASP A 181 -22.29 -5.65 -17.54
CA ASP A 181 -22.64 -6.51 -18.68
C ASP A 181 -21.93 -7.89 -18.56
N PRO A 182 -22.65 -8.93 -18.11
CA PRO A 182 -22.07 -10.27 -17.97
C PRO A 182 -21.58 -10.88 -19.28
N SER A 183 -22.09 -10.42 -20.43
CA SER A 183 -21.76 -10.99 -21.75
C SER A 183 -20.42 -10.48 -22.29
N ALA A 184 -19.93 -9.33 -21.79
CA ALA A 184 -18.74 -8.67 -22.30
C ALA A 184 -17.43 -9.07 -21.60
N GLY A 185 -17.48 -9.98 -20.60
CA GLY A 185 -16.31 -10.40 -19.82
C GLY A 185 -15.67 -9.21 -19.09
N PRO A 186 -14.33 -9.04 -19.11
CA PRO A 186 -13.69 -7.91 -18.43
C PRO A 186 -14.15 -6.53 -18.90
N ARG A 187 -14.64 -6.42 -20.14
CA ARG A 187 -15.21 -5.17 -20.70
C ARG A 187 -16.64 -4.90 -20.24
N GLY A 188 -17.23 -5.77 -19.45
CA GLY A 188 -18.53 -5.57 -18.81
C GLY A 188 -18.42 -5.18 -17.35
N ILE A 189 -17.22 -4.85 -16.84
CA ILE A 189 -17.00 -4.41 -15.45
C ILE A 189 -16.88 -2.89 -15.42
N SER A 190 -17.63 -2.26 -14.51
CA SER A 190 -17.62 -0.82 -14.25
C SER A 190 -17.14 -0.51 -12.83
N ALA A 191 -16.74 0.72 -12.59
CA ALA A 191 -16.30 1.21 -11.30
C ALA A 191 -17.30 2.22 -10.74
N PHE A 192 -17.53 2.21 -9.43
CA PHE A 192 -18.51 3.06 -8.76
C PHE A 192 -17.95 3.61 -7.46
N VAL A 193 -18.39 4.81 -7.06
CA VAL A 193 -18.20 5.32 -5.70
C VAL A 193 -19.42 4.95 -4.87
N VAL A 194 -19.22 4.20 -3.80
CA VAL A 194 -20.24 3.81 -2.83
C VAL A 194 -19.93 4.47 -1.50
N HIS A 195 -20.94 5.04 -0.83
CA HIS A 195 -20.84 5.62 0.51
C HIS A 195 -21.20 4.54 1.56
N ALA A 196 -20.57 4.60 2.72
CA ALA A 196 -20.86 3.66 3.81
C ALA A 196 -22.33 3.70 4.29
N ASP A 197 -23.01 4.83 4.14
CA ASP A 197 -24.42 5.03 4.53
C ASP A 197 -25.41 4.79 3.38
N ASP A 198 -24.97 4.35 2.20
CA ASP A 198 -25.89 4.01 1.13
C ASP A 198 -26.80 2.85 1.55
N GLU A 199 -28.11 2.98 1.30
CA GLU A 199 -29.09 1.94 1.65
C GLU A 199 -28.71 0.61 0.94
N GLY A 200 -28.67 -0.48 1.70
CA GLY A 200 -28.27 -1.79 1.21
C GLY A 200 -26.77 -2.06 1.26
N PHE A 201 -25.94 -1.12 1.74
CA PHE A 201 -24.55 -1.37 2.10
C PHE A 201 -24.46 -1.93 3.51
N ALA A 202 -23.65 -2.97 3.70
CA ALA A 202 -23.39 -3.53 5.03
C ALA A 202 -21.95 -4.04 5.16
N LEU A 203 -21.43 -4.00 6.39
CA LEU A 203 -20.11 -4.49 6.75
C LEU A 203 -20.18 -5.89 7.37
N GLY A 204 -19.30 -6.77 6.94
CA GLY A 204 -19.02 -8.03 7.62
C GLY A 204 -18.22 -7.84 8.92
N THR A 205 -18.01 -8.93 9.65
CA THR A 205 -17.14 -8.93 10.83
C THR A 205 -15.68 -8.68 10.43
N PRO A 206 -14.86 -8.06 11.32
CA PRO A 206 -13.44 -7.92 11.07
C PRO A 206 -12.74 -9.27 10.89
N GLU A 207 -11.88 -9.37 9.88
CA GLU A 207 -11.05 -10.54 9.64
C GLU A 207 -9.97 -10.69 10.74
N ARG A 208 -9.78 -11.93 11.21
CA ARG A 208 -8.69 -12.27 12.15
C ARG A 208 -7.43 -12.56 11.35
N LYS A 209 -6.52 -11.57 11.27
CA LYS A 209 -5.34 -11.61 10.41
C LYS A 209 -4.07 -12.03 11.15
N LEU A 210 -3.06 -12.44 10.39
CA LEU A 210 -1.71 -12.74 10.88
C LEU A 210 -0.99 -11.48 11.38
N GLY A 211 -1.10 -10.39 10.64
CA GLY A 211 -0.45 -9.09 10.90
C GLY A 211 -1.29 -7.92 10.40
N ILE A 212 -0.71 -6.72 10.44
CA ILE A 212 -1.35 -5.45 10.08
C ILE A 212 -2.71 -5.32 10.81
N HIS A 213 -2.68 -5.57 12.11
CA HIS A 213 -3.90 -5.67 12.91
C HIS A 213 -4.64 -4.33 12.99
N GLY A 214 -3.94 -3.21 13.04
CA GLY A 214 -4.52 -1.87 13.14
C GLY A 214 -5.20 -1.33 11.88
N SER A 215 -5.15 -2.07 10.74
CA SER A 215 -5.97 -1.79 9.57
C SER A 215 -7.15 -2.78 9.56
N PRO A 216 -8.36 -2.38 9.97
CA PRO A 216 -9.51 -3.28 9.93
C PRO A 216 -9.75 -3.75 8.50
N THR A 217 -9.98 -5.03 8.34
CA THR A 217 -10.22 -5.66 7.04
C THR A 217 -11.53 -6.42 7.15
N ARG A 218 -12.49 -6.13 6.27
CA ARG A 218 -13.84 -6.71 6.33
C ARG A 218 -14.31 -7.12 4.94
N GLU A 219 -15.33 -7.95 4.93
CA GLU A 219 -16.21 -8.07 3.78
C GLU A 219 -17.16 -6.87 3.75
N ILE A 220 -17.57 -6.48 2.54
CA ILE A 220 -18.66 -5.55 2.31
C ILE A 220 -19.75 -6.25 1.49
N LEU A 221 -21.00 -6.02 1.86
CA LEU A 221 -22.15 -6.65 1.26
C LEU A 221 -23.04 -5.58 0.62
N PHE A 222 -23.59 -5.93 -0.51
CA PHE A 222 -24.56 -5.11 -1.25
C PHE A 222 -25.84 -5.93 -1.40
N ASP A 223 -26.93 -5.48 -0.77
CA ASP A 223 -28.26 -6.04 -0.90
C ASP A 223 -29.21 -4.95 -1.42
N ASN A 224 -29.42 -4.97 -2.73
CA ASN A 224 -30.15 -3.93 -3.43
C ASN A 224 -29.61 -2.51 -3.11
N CYS A 225 -28.28 -2.40 -2.99
CA CYS A 225 -27.63 -1.14 -2.64
C CYS A 225 -27.81 -0.14 -3.78
N ARG A 226 -28.64 0.88 -3.53
CA ARG A 226 -29.03 1.87 -4.51
C ARG A 226 -28.14 3.11 -4.42
N ILE A 227 -27.42 3.41 -5.49
CA ILE A 227 -26.54 4.58 -5.58
C ILE A 227 -26.95 5.49 -6.76
N PRO A 228 -26.76 6.80 -6.68
CA PRO A 228 -27.02 7.73 -7.80
C PRO A 228 -26.26 7.35 -9.07
N ALA A 229 -26.88 7.51 -10.24
CA ALA A 229 -26.29 7.14 -11.52
C ALA A 229 -24.96 7.87 -11.81
N ASN A 230 -24.81 9.10 -11.31
CA ASN A 230 -23.61 9.92 -11.47
C ASN A 230 -22.45 9.55 -10.54
N ARG A 231 -22.51 8.41 -9.84
CA ARG A 231 -21.41 7.87 -9.06
C ARG A 231 -20.60 6.79 -9.79
N ILE A 232 -20.89 6.57 -11.08
CA ILE A 232 -20.05 5.72 -11.93
C ILE A 232 -18.72 6.44 -12.21
N VAL A 233 -17.62 5.69 -12.17
CA VAL A 233 -16.27 6.21 -12.41
C VAL A 233 -15.88 5.87 -13.85
N GLY A 234 -15.87 6.87 -14.71
CA GLY A 234 -15.66 6.72 -16.15
C GLY A 234 -16.85 6.11 -16.87
N GLU A 235 -16.63 5.61 -18.08
CA GLU A 235 -17.68 5.02 -18.91
C GLU A 235 -18.05 3.59 -18.45
N PRO A 236 -19.29 3.16 -18.60
CA PRO A 236 -19.68 1.78 -18.35
C PRO A 236 -18.78 0.79 -19.11
N GLY A 237 -18.35 -0.26 -18.42
CA GLY A 237 -17.49 -1.30 -19.00
C GLY A 237 -15.99 -0.98 -19.01
N THR A 238 -15.58 0.19 -18.53
CA THR A 238 -14.14 0.55 -18.44
C THR A 238 -13.49 0.22 -17.10
N GLY A 239 -14.27 -0.18 -16.09
CA GLY A 239 -13.82 -0.36 -14.71
C GLY A 239 -12.68 -1.37 -14.55
N PHE A 240 -12.66 -2.46 -15.30
CA PHE A 240 -11.56 -3.42 -15.21
C PHE A 240 -10.25 -2.86 -15.76
N LYS A 241 -10.30 -2.09 -16.86
CA LYS A 241 -9.12 -1.39 -17.39
C LYS A 241 -8.60 -0.38 -16.37
N THR A 242 -9.50 0.40 -15.77
CA THR A 242 -9.17 1.36 -14.70
C THR A 242 -8.54 0.65 -13.50
N ALA A 243 -9.11 -0.49 -13.07
CA ALA A 243 -8.56 -1.29 -11.98
C ALA A 243 -7.13 -1.77 -12.25
N MET A 244 -6.85 -2.27 -13.45
CA MET A 244 -5.51 -2.72 -13.80
C MET A 244 -4.51 -1.57 -13.88
N SER A 245 -4.91 -0.43 -14.45
CA SER A 245 -4.10 0.79 -14.45
C SER A 245 -3.81 1.27 -13.03
N THR A 246 -4.81 1.30 -12.16
CA THR A 246 -4.65 1.63 -10.73
C THR A 246 -3.58 0.74 -10.08
N LEU A 247 -3.69 -0.58 -10.25
CA LEU A 247 -2.74 -1.52 -9.67
C LEU A 247 -1.31 -1.36 -10.20
N ASP A 248 -1.11 -0.97 -11.45
CA ASP A 248 0.24 -0.72 -11.98
C ASP A 248 0.96 0.42 -11.25
N HIS A 249 0.21 1.42 -10.76
CA HIS A 249 0.75 2.51 -9.95
C HIS A 249 0.86 2.15 -8.46
N THR A 250 -0.14 1.45 -7.89
CA THR A 250 -0.20 1.20 -6.45
C THR A 250 0.61 0.01 -5.97
N ARG A 251 0.97 -0.94 -6.84
CA ARG A 251 1.95 -2.00 -6.50
C ARG A 251 3.26 -1.43 -5.98
N ILE A 252 3.65 -0.27 -6.47
CA ILE A 252 4.88 0.42 -6.05
C ILE A 252 4.79 0.86 -4.59
N THR A 253 3.63 1.35 -4.15
CA THR A 253 3.40 1.73 -2.76
C THR A 253 3.45 0.55 -1.81
N ILE A 254 3.03 -0.65 -2.26
CA ILE A 254 3.21 -1.90 -1.50
C ILE A 254 4.68 -2.30 -1.44
N GLY A 255 5.44 -2.06 -2.51
CA GLY A 255 6.91 -2.19 -2.48
C GLY A 255 7.54 -1.28 -1.43
N ALA A 256 7.11 -0.02 -1.35
CA ALA A 256 7.57 0.94 -0.34
C ALA A 256 7.18 0.52 1.08
N GLN A 257 5.97 0.00 1.30
CA GLN A 257 5.56 -0.54 2.59
C GLN A 257 6.44 -1.72 3.02
N ALA A 258 6.68 -2.68 2.13
CA ALA A 258 7.55 -3.82 2.38
C ALA A 258 8.98 -3.37 2.73
N LEU A 259 9.49 -2.36 2.01
CA LEU A 259 10.79 -1.76 2.24
C LEU A 259 10.90 -1.13 3.63
N GLY A 260 9.89 -0.36 4.05
CA GLY A 260 9.83 0.22 5.40
C GLY A 260 9.83 -0.85 6.49
N ILE A 261 9.02 -1.91 6.35
CA ILE A 261 8.99 -3.04 7.29
C ILE A 261 10.39 -3.69 7.41
N ALA A 262 11.05 -3.93 6.28
CA ALA A 262 12.40 -4.51 6.27
C ALA A 262 13.42 -3.60 6.96
N GLN A 263 13.37 -2.29 6.68
CA GLN A 263 14.26 -1.30 7.31
C GLN A 263 14.06 -1.23 8.82
N GLY A 264 12.80 -1.24 9.28
CA GLY A 264 12.47 -1.27 10.71
C GLY A 264 13.05 -2.50 11.41
N ALA A 265 12.88 -3.67 10.81
CA ALA A 265 13.42 -4.92 11.34
C ALA A 265 14.94 -4.92 11.40
N LEU A 266 15.64 -4.42 10.36
CA LEU A 266 17.10 -4.27 10.35
C LEU A 266 17.59 -3.31 11.46
N ASN A 267 16.90 -2.17 11.64
CA ASN A 267 17.28 -1.19 12.66
C ASN A 267 17.24 -1.80 14.07
N VAL A 268 16.20 -2.58 14.38
CA VAL A 268 16.09 -3.29 15.66
C VAL A 268 17.19 -4.35 15.80
N ALA A 269 17.43 -5.14 14.74
CA ALA A 269 18.46 -6.19 14.76
C ALA A 269 19.88 -5.60 14.97
N LEU A 270 20.19 -4.46 14.33
CA LEU A 270 21.44 -3.74 14.49
C LEU A 270 21.64 -3.24 15.94
N ALA A 271 20.61 -2.57 16.50
CA ALA A 271 20.67 -2.08 17.88
C ALA A 271 20.88 -3.24 18.87
N TYR A 272 20.05 -4.28 18.75
CA TYR A 272 20.15 -5.46 19.60
C TYR A 272 21.53 -6.14 19.49
N ALA A 273 22.05 -6.31 18.28
CA ALA A 273 23.33 -6.98 18.06
C ALA A 273 24.51 -6.21 18.70
N LYS A 274 24.43 -4.89 18.77
CA LYS A 274 25.44 -4.06 19.44
C LYS A 274 25.41 -4.21 20.97
N ASP A 275 24.22 -4.28 21.55
CA ASP A 275 24.05 -4.28 23.00
C ASP A 275 24.13 -5.67 23.62
N ARG A 276 23.61 -6.70 22.92
CA ARG A 276 23.56 -8.08 23.41
C ARG A 276 24.96 -8.69 23.49
N GLN A 277 25.30 -9.21 24.67
CA GLN A 277 26.57 -9.87 24.89
C GLN A 277 26.40 -11.38 25.09
N GLN A 278 27.23 -12.16 24.43
CA GLN A 278 27.41 -13.60 24.65
C GLN A 278 28.87 -13.97 24.43
N PHE A 279 29.33 -15.01 25.14
CA PHE A 279 30.74 -15.43 25.11
C PHE A 279 31.73 -14.30 25.43
N GLY A 280 31.32 -13.39 26.35
CA GLY A 280 32.15 -12.28 26.84
C GLY A 280 32.28 -11.09 25.89
N LYS A 281 31.51 -11.00 24.82
CA LYS A 281 31.55 -9.92 23.84
C LYS A 281 30.19 -9.68 23.18
N SER A 282 30.05 -8.51 22.56
CA SER A 282 28.85 -8.16 21.76
C SER A 282 28.66 -9.19 20.63
N ILE A 283 27.40 -9.60 20.37
CA ILE A 283 27.10 -10.53 19.28
C ILE A 283 27.42 -9.93 17.91
N SER A 284 27.43 -8.60 17.75
CA SER A 284 27.87 -7.92 16.53
C SER A 284 29.35 -8.20 16.17
N SER A 285 30.16 -8.75 17.08
CA SER A 285 31.53 -9.13 16.81
C SER A 285 31.66 -10.51 16.15
N PHE A 286 30.60 -11.30 16.04
CA PHE A 286 30.63 -12.60 15.38
C PHE A 286 30.41 -12.46 13.88
N GLN A 287 31.24 -13.06 13.04
CA GLN A 287 31.17 -12.94 11.60
C GLN A 287 29.79 -13.38 11.03
N ALA A 288 29.21 -14.45 11.56
CA ALA A 288 27.88 -14.89 11.09
C ALA A 288 26.80 -13.80 11.25
N ILE A 289 26.81 -13.10 12.39
CA ILE A 289 25.90 -11.96 12.61
C ILE A 289 26.22 -10.80 11.67
N GLN A 290 27.51 -10.49 11.48
CA GLN A 290 27.95 -9.42 10.56
C GLN A 290 27.50 -9.70 9.12
N PHE A 291 27.59 -10.95 8.65
CA PHE A 291 27.17 -11.34 7.32
C PHE A 291 25.65 -11.23 7.16
N MET A 292 24.87 -11.69 8.13
CA MET A 292 23.41 -11.53 8.12
C MET A 292 23.02 -10.06 8.02
N LEU A 293 23.58 -9.21 8.88
CA LEU A 293 23.26 -7.76 8.89
C LEU A 293 23.68 -7.07 7.58
N ALA A 294 24.83 -7.45 7.00
CA ALA A 294 25.29 -6.92 5.72
C ALA A 294 24.39 -7.35 4.56
N ASP A 295 23.99 -8.62 4.53
CA ASP A 295 23.06 -9.15 3.50
C ASP A 295 21.68 -8.49 3.58
N MET A 296 21.15 -8.31 4.81
CA MET A 296 19.91 -7.59 5.03
C MET A 296 20.00 -6.16 4.48
N ALA A 297 21.06 -5.41 4.83
CA ALA A 297 21.26 -4.02 4.38
C ALA A 297 21.37 -3.93 2.84
N MET A 298 22.17 -4.81 2.24
CA MET A 298 22.38 -4.87 0.78
C MET A 298 21.06 -5.13 0.04
N LYS A 299 20.26 -6.11 0.50
CA LYS A 299 18.97 -6.45 -0.11
C LYS A 299 17.95 -5.31 0.01
N ILE A 300 17.89 -4.65 1.18
CA ILE A 300 17.04 -3.48 1.40
C ILE A 300 17.40 -2.36 0.43
N GLU A 301 18.69 -2.04 0.28
CA GLU A 301 19.10 -0.97 -0.62
C GLU A 301 18.80 -1.30 -2.08
N ALA A 302 19.04 -2.54 -2.52
CA ALA A 302 18.65 -2.98 -3.86
C ALA A 302 17.14 -2.86 -4.11
N ALA A 303 16.31 -3.21 -3.11
CA ALA A 303 14.87 -3.06 -3.18
C ALA A 303 14.45 -1.59 -3.24
N ARG A 304 15.10 -0.71 -2.45
CA ARG A 304 14.84 0.73 -2.44
C ARG A 304 15.06 1.36 -3.80
N GLN A 305 16.20 1.08 -4.44
CA GLN A 305 16.51 1.59 -5.76
C GLN A 305 15.46 1.14 -6.80
N LEU A 306 15.01 -0.12 -6.73
CA LEU A 306 14.00 -0.62 -7.65
C LEU A 306 12.63 0.03 -7.42
N VAL A 307 12.21 0.22 -6.17
CA VAL A 307 10.94 0.88 -5.80
C VAL A 307 10.95 2.35 -6.27
N TYR A 308 12.02 3.09 -6.00
CA TYR A 308 12.09 4.51 -6.40
C TYR A 308 12.20 4.68 -7.90
N ALA A 309 12.93 3.79 -8.59
CA ALA A 309 12.96 3.78 -10.05
C ALA A 309 11.57 3.52 -10.64
N ALA A 310 10.81 2.59 -10.06
CA ALA A 310 9.43 2.31 -10.48
C ALA A 310 8.50 3.50 -10.19
N ALA A 311 8.66 4.18 -9.05
CA ALA A 311 7.89 5.37 -8.69
C ALA A 311 8.15 6.52 -9.68
N ALA A 312 9.41 6.78 -10.02
CA ALA A 312 9.77 7.78 -11.02
C ALA A 312 9.21 7.45 -12.42
N LYS A 313 9.14 6.15 -12.79
CA LYS A 313 8.49 5.71 -14.03
C LYS A 313 6.97 5.91 -14.00
N SER A 314 6.36 5.67 -12.85
CA SER A 314 4.93 5.93 -12.62
C SER A 314 4.59 7.40 -12.87
N GLU A 315 5.42 8.31 -12.34
CA GLU A 315 5.22 9.74 -12.49
C GLU A 315 5.38 10.22 -13.94
N ARG A 316 6.34 9.67 -14.66
CA ARG A 316 6.54 10.00 -16.08
C ARG A 316 5.57 9.34 -17.04
N GLY A 317 4.77 8.36 -16.60
CA GLY A 317 3.91 7.55 -17.46
C GLY A 317 4.70 6.65 -18.43
N ASP A 318 5.86 6.12 -18.00
CA ASP A 318 6.72 5.29 -18.84
C ASP A 318 6.00 4.03 -19.33
N ALA A 319 6.19 3.66 -20.58
CA ALA A 319 5.50 2.51 -21.22
C ALA A 319 5.82 1.15 -20.58
N ASP A 320 6.90 1.03 -19.80
CA ASP A 320 7.32 -0.18 -19.11
C ASP A 320 6.93 -0.18 -17.61
N LEU A 321 6.08 0.75 -17.17
CA LEU A 321 5.59 0.86 -15.81
C LEU A 321 5.04 -0.46 -15.27
N THR A 322 4.20 -1.16 -16.03
CA THR A 322 3.61 -2.44 -15.64
C THR A 322 4.68 -3.47 -15.22
N PHE A 323 5.79 -3.53 -15.96
CA PHE A 323 6.92 -4.41 -15.60
C PHE A 323 7.61 -3.96 -14.31
N PHE A 324 7.97 -2.67 -14.24
CA PHE A 324 8.73 -2.15 -13.10
C PHE A 324 7.92 -2.11 -11.80
N GLY A 325 6.62 -1.78 -11.87
CA GLY A 325 5.71 -1.85 -10.71
C GLY A 325 5.59 -3.28 -10.16
N ALA A 326 5.44 -4.27 -11.05
CA ALA A 326 5.40 -5.67 -10.66
C ALA A 326 6.75 -6.15 -10.07
N ALA A 327 7.87 -5.73 -10.68
CA ALA A 327 9.21 -6.10 -10.21
C ALA A 327 9.52 -5.50 -8.83
N ALA A 328 9.22 -4.22 -8.65
CA ALA A 328 9.44 -3.51 -7.38
C ALA A 328 8.67 -4.16 -6.22
N LYS A 329 7.37 -4.39 -6.41
CA LYS A 329 6.53 -5.04 -5.40
C LYS A 329 7.00 -6.46 -5.09
N CYS A 330 7.26 -7.26 -6.11
CA CYS A 330 7.67 -8.65 -5.96
C CYS A 330 9.01 -8.75 -5.20
N PHE A 331 10.01 -7.98 -5.63
CA PHE A 331 11.35 -8.03 -5.04
C PHE A 331 11.34 -7.48 -3.61
N ALA A 332 10.78 -6.28 -3.39
CA ALA A 332 10.75 -5.66 -2.05
C ALA A 332 10.02 -6.52 -1.02
N SER A 333 8.90 -7.15 -1.39
CA SER A 333 8.14 -8.01 -0.47
C SER A 333 8.82 -9.36 -0.21
N ASP A 334 9.56 -9.93 -1.17
CA ASP A 334 10.39 -11.13 -0.92
C ASP A 334 11.55 -10.77 0.01
N VAL A 335 12.23 -9.64 -0.22
CA VAL A 335 13.27 -9.11 0.67
C VAL A 335 12.74 -8.85 2.08
N ALA A 336 11.55 -8.25 2.22
CA ALA A 336 10.96 -7.98 3.53
C ALA A 336 10.75 -9.27 4.35
N MET A 337 10.27 -10.34 3.73
CA MET A 337 10.13 -11.63 4.40
C MET A 337 11.47 -12.24 4.82
N GLU A 338 12.50 -12.17 3.98
CA GLU A 338 13.84 -12.66 4.33
C GLU A 338 14.41 -11.85 5.49
N VAL A 339 14.44 -10.52 5.37
CA VAL A 339 15.03 -9.61 6.35
C VAL A 339 14.32 -9.71 7.71
N THR A 340 13.00 -9.75 7.74
CA THR A 340 12.26 -9.86 9.00
C THR A 340 12.45 -11.21 9.68
N THR A 341 12.59 -12.28 8.91
CA THR A 341 12.92 -13.62 9.42
C THR A 341 14.36 -13.65 10.01
N ASP A 342 15.30 -13.05 9.30
CA ASP A 342 16.69 -12.92 9.76
C ASP A 342 16.81 -12.03 11.01
N ALA A 343 16.01 -10.96 11.11
CA ALA A 343 15.95 -10.11 12.30
C ALA A 343 15.49 -10.90 13.54
N VAL A 344 14.46 -11.73 13.42
CA VAL A 344 14.03 -12.65 14.49
C VAL A 344 15.19 -13.60 14.86
N GLN A 345 15.89 -14.13 13.87
CA GLN A 345 17.02 -15.04 14.10
C GLN A 345 18.19 -14.34 14.79
N VAL A 346 18.52 -13.09 14.43
CA VAL A 346 19.58 -12.30 15.10
C VAL A 346 19.28 -12.08 16.58
N LEU A 347 18.02 -11.82 16.92
CA LEU A 347 17.59 -11.65 18.30
C LEU A 347 17.47 -12.99 19.05
N GLY A 348 17.41 -14.11 18.36
CA GLY A 348 17.27 -15.44 18.95
C GLY A 348 15.97 -15.58 19.76
N GLY A 349 16.05 -16.14 20.96
CA GLY A 349 14.87 -16.32 21.82
C GLY A 349 14.10 -15.04 22.12
N ALA A 350 14.78 -13.89 22.25
CA ALA A 350 14.16 -12.59 22.43
C ALA A 350 13.32 -12.17 21.22
N GLY A 351 13.78 -12.46 20.01
CA GLY A 351 13.06 -12.15 18.77
C GLY A 351 11.77 -12.97 18.58
N TYR A 352 11.60 -14.06 19.33
CA TYR A 352 10.42 -14.91 19.30
C TYR A 352 9.34 -14.50 20.30
N THR A 353 9.61 -13.48 21.11
CA THR A 353 8.67 -12.92 22.10
C THR A 353 8.14 -11.57 21.64
N ARG A 354 6.98 -11.17 22.16
CA ARG A 354 6.35 -9.86 21.84
C ARG A 354 7.03 -8.67 22.53
N ASP A 355 8.04 -8.90 23.35
CA ASP A 355 8.83 -7.83 23.97
C ASP A 355 9.68 -7.04 22.95
N TRP A 356 9.89 -7.63 21.76
CA TRP A 356 10.62 -7.04 20.67
C TRP A 356 9.77 -6.98 19.39
N PRO A 357 9.81 -5.90 18.63
CA PRO A 357 8.90 -5.70 17.49
C PRO A 357 9.24 -6.56 16.25
N VAL A 358 10.34 -7.32 16.23
CA VAL A 358 10.77 -8.08 15.04
C VAL A 358 9.79 -9.18 14.65
N GLU A 359 9.10 -9.81 15.62
CA GLU A 359 8.08 -10.81 15.35
C GLU A 359 6.85 -10.16 14.66
N ARG A 360 6.47 -8.92 15.07
CA ARG A 360 5.40 -8.14 14.44
C ARG A 360 5.78 -7.80 13.01
N TYR A 361 7.00 -7.30 12.76
CA TYR A 361 7.47 -7.02 11.41
C TYR A 361 7.41 -8.26 10.51
N MET A 362 7.76 -9.43 11.03
CA MET A 362 7.69 -10.69 10.27
C MET A 362 6.24 -11.06 9.93
N ARG A 363 5.28 -10.89 10.85
CA ARG A 363 3.86 -11.13 10.60
C ARG A 363 3.30 -10.14 9.58
N ASP A 364 3.65 -8.87 9.72
CA ASP A 364 3.20 -7.78 8.85
C ASP A 364 3.79 -7.91 7.44
N ALA A 365 5.05 -8.28 7.31
CA ALA A 365 5.70 -8.43 6.00
C ALA A 365 4.98 -9.44 5.10
N LYS A 366 4.38 -10.50 5.69
CA LYS A 366 3.78 -11.58 4.90
C LYS A 366 2.69 -11.13 3.95
N ILE A 367 1.86 -10.16 4.35
CA ILE A 367 0.76 -9.70 3.49
C ILE A 367 1.25 -9.01 2.23
N THR A 368 2.43 -8.37 2.28
CA THR A 368 3.01 -7.65 1.14
C THR A 368 3.33 -8.58 -0.04
N GLN A 369 3.51 -9.88 0.20
CA GLN A 369 3.64 -10.89 -0.86
C GLN A 369 2.29 -11.32 -1.47
N ILE A 370 1.16 -10.96 -0.85
CA ILE A 370 -0.16 -11.51 -1.16
C ILE A 370 -1.05 -10.48 -1.84
N TYR A 371 -1.34 -9.35 -1.17
CA TYR A 371 -2.30 -8.37 -1.69
C TYR A 371 -1.75 -7.55 -2.85
N GLU A 372 -2.64 -6.84 -3.55
CA GLU A 372 -2.39 -6.14 -4.82
C GLU A 372 -1.75 -7.03 -5.91
N GLY A 373 -2.16 -8.29 -5.91
CA GLY A 373 -1.62 -9.37 -6.74
C GLY A 373 -0.47 -10.10 -6.08
N THR A 374 -0.64 -11.41 -5.89
CA THR A 374 0.40 -12.26 -5.28
C THR A 374 1.72 -12.16 -6.03
N ASN A 375 2.84 -12.47 -5.37
CA ASN A 375 4.15 -12.47 -6.03
C ASN A 375 4.23 -13.44 -7.21
N GLN A 376 3.39 -14.48 -7.24
CA GLN A 376 3.20 -15.35 -8.40
C GLN A 376 2.53 -14.59 -9.56
N VAL A 377 1.48 -13.80 -9.27
CA VAL A 377 0.83 -12.95 -10.28
C VAL A 377 1.81 -11.89 -10.80
N GLN A 378 2.63 -11.28 -9.94
CA GLN A 378 3.65 -10.31 -10.37
C GLN A 378 4.64 -10.95 -11.37
N ARG A 379 5.06 -12.19 -11.12
CA ARG A 379 5.95 -12.94 -12.04
C ARG A 379 5.27 -13.24 -13.38
N ILE A 380 3.98 -13.57 -13.38
CA ILE A 380 3.18 -13.73 -14.61
C ILE A 380 3.12 -12.40 -15.38
N VAL A 381 2.87 -11.28 -14.70
CA VAL A 381 2.82 -9.93 -15.30
C VAL A 381 4.17 -9.60 -15.95
N MET A 382 5.28 -9.77 -15.22
CA MET A 382 6.63 -9.52 -15.74
C MET A 382 6.94 -10.40 -16.95
N ALA A 383 6.67 -11.70 -16.88
CA ALA A 383 6.93 -12.64 -17.97
C ALA A 383 6.13 -12.27 -19.24
N LYS A 384 4.85 -11.89 -19.08
CA LYS A 384 4.02 -11.43 -20.19
C LYS A 384 4.59 -10.17 -20.84
N GLN A 385 5.06 -9.20 -20.06
CA GLN A 385 5.67 -7.99 -20.60
C GLN A 385 6.98 -8.26 -21.35
N LEU A 386 7.81 -9.17 -20.84
CA LEU A 386 9.06 -9.56 -21.50
C LEU A 386 8.79 -10.28 -22.84
N LEU A 387 7.87 -11.24 -22.84
CA LEU A 387 7.54 -12.03 -24.04
C LEU A 387 6.85 -11.19 -25.13
N SER A 388 6.05 -10.19 -24.75
CA SER A 388 5.40 -9.30 -25.72
C SER A 388 6.38 -8.37 -26.45
N ARG A 389 7.56 -8.12 -25.91
CA ARG A 389 8.62 -7.28 -26.52
C ARG A 389 9.44 -8.05 -27.58
N MET A 390 9.28 -9.37 -27.65
CA MET A 390 10.01 -10.22 -28.62
C MET A 390 9.24 -10.44 -29.93
N ASN A 391 8.00 -9.93 -29.99
CA ASN A 391 7.15 -9.97 -31.20
C ASN A 391 7.06 -8.57 -31.81
#